data_ade634b2852831d7bc03c36ab0703e18
#
_entry.id   ade634b2852831d7bc03c36ab0703e18
#
_cell.length_a   1.000
_cell.length_b   1.000
_cell.length_c   1.000
_cell.angle_alpha   90.00
_cell.angle_beta   90.00
_cell.angle_gamma   90.00
#
_symmetry.space_group_name_H-M   'P 1'
#
loop_
_entity.id
_entity.type
_entity.pdbx_description
1 polymer ?
#
loop_
_entity_poly.entity_id
_entity_poly.type
_entity_poly.pdbx_seq_one_letter_code
_entity_poly.pdbx_strand_id
1 'polypeptide(L)'
;MKAITVLAALTCGVLPFLSLGLAPLPVQAQALPSQQSVPVLFDARARLPKPDLSVLLRLRFLTTVDFPPFSFLDQTGHLTGYNIDLVREICRELDVEAKCEVQAVPFSDMEIALLSKHGDAAVAGMAVTAGLRRDFAFSRPYLMLPARFVVPRDNLGKADTPAALAGKPVGIVTGTAQEAMLKAFFPAITPVGFADQAALMDALKQKKIQAAFADGLQLSFWLASASSAQCCAFLGGPFLSQQFLGEGMTIMVRKEDGFLAAAFDYALVSLSRKGRLDELSRRYFAEGFY
;
A
#
# COMPACT_ATOMS: atom_id res chain seq x y z
N MET A 1 -103.15 -30.05 19.02
CA MET A 1 -102.86 -30.10 20.45
C MET A 1 -101.40 -29.63 20.60
N LYS A 2 -101.26 -28.52 21.30
CA LYS A 2 -100.09 -27.80 21.78
C LYS A 2 -98.78 -27.75 20.99
N ALA A 3 -98.59 -26.68 20.21
CA ALA A 3 -97.32 -26.21 19.67
C ALA A 3 -96.41 -25.63 20.75
N ILE A 4 -95.15 -25.96 20.79
CA ILE A 4 -94.13 -25.33 21.61
C ILE A 4 -93.18 -24.65 20.64
N THR A 5 -93.18 -23.32 20.73
CA THR A 5 -92.22 -22.46 19.95
C THR A 5 -90.99 -22.35 20.76
N VAL A 6 -89.83 -22.73 20.18
CA VAL A 6 -88.54 -22.50 20.76
C VAL A 6 -87.87 -21.32 20.07
N LEU A 7 -87.62 -20.27 20.82
CA LEU A 7 -86.94 -19.08 20.37
C LEU A 7 -85.44 -19.32 20.46
N ALA A 8 -84.70 -19.32 19.33
CA ALA A 8 -83.24 -19.39 19.29
C ALA A 8 -82.65 -17.96 19.34
N ALA A 9 -81.98 -17.63 20.40
CA ALA A 9 -81.21 -16.39 20.53
C ALA A 9 -79.83 -16.54 19.82
N LEU A 10 -79.61 -15.73 18.79
CA LEU A 10 -78.31 -15.57 18.16
C LEU A 10 -77.43 -14.66 19.03
N THR A 11 -76.42 -15.22 19.68
CA THR A 11 -75.36 -14.43 20.32
C THR A 11 -74.23 -14.18 19.30
N CYS A 12 -74.10 -12.93 18.90
CA CYS A 12 -73.04 -12.44 18.04
C CYS A 12 -71.71 -12.34 18.87
N GLY A 13 -70.84 -13.32 18.70
CA GLY A 13 -69.54 -13.34 19.36
C GLY A 13 -68.53 -12.43 18.58
N VAL A 14 -68.15 -11.29 19.22
CA VAL A 14 -67.09 -10.44 18.71
C VAL A 14 -65.75 -11.08 19.06
N LEU A 15 -65.06 -11.61 18.05
CA LEU A 15 -63.66 -12.05 18.20
C LEU A 15 -62.73 -10.83 18.17
N PRO A 16 -61.83 -10.69 19.16
CA PRO A 16 -60.82 -9.61 19.11
C PRO A 16 -59.76 -10.04 18.07
N PHE A 17 -59.55 -9.24 17.03
CA PHE A 17 -58.39 -9.31 16.15
C PHE A 17 -57.13 -8.94 16.94
N LEU A 18 -56.30 -9.96 17.25
CA LEU A 18 -54.96 -9.76 17.78
C LEU A 18 -54.07 -9.33 16.59
N SER A 19 -53.86 -8.02 16.42
CA SER A 19 -52.90 -7.50 15.47
C SER A 19 -51.45 -7.78 16.01
N LEU A 20 -50.84 -8.86 15.51
CA LEU A 20 -49.40 -9.06 15.66
C LEU A 20 -48.70 -7.93 14.93
N GLY A 21 -48.23 -6.92 15.65
CA GLY A 21 -47.31 -5.90 15.14
C GLY A 21 -45.95 -6.56 14.83
N LEU A 22 -45.65 -6.79 13.55
CA LEU A 22 -44.30 -7.07 13.15
C LEU A 22 -43.48 -5.79 13.41
N ALA A 23 -42.70 -5.81 14.50
CA ALA A 23 -41.65 -4.80 14.69
C ALA A 23 -40.60 -4.96 13.60
N PRO A 24 -40.20 -3.89 12.89
CA PRO A 24 -39.11 -3.99 11.91
C PRO A 24 -37.81 -4.34 12.67
N LEU A 25 -37.19 -5.45 12.29
CA LEU A 25 -35.87 -5.83 12.77
C LEU A 25 -34.88 -4.72 12.35
N PRO A 26 -34.03 -4.21 13.26
CA PRO A 26 -33.01 -3.26 12.86
C PRO A 26 -32.09 -3.92 11.84
N VAL A 27 -32.10 -3.42 10.61
CA VAL A 27 -31.07 -3.74 9.60
C VAL A 27 -29.76 -3.20 10.17
N GLN A 28 -28.95 -4.07 10.74
CA GLN A 28 -27.56 -3.75 11.04
C GLN A 28 -26.87 -3.49 9.70
N ALA A 29 -26.62 -2.20 9.42
CA ALA A 29 -25.71 -1.83 8.36
C ALA A 29 -24.36 -2.45 8.71
N GLN A 30 -24.00 -3.55 8.03
CA GLN A 30 -22.65 -4.09 8.07
C GLN A 30 -21.76 -2.99 7.52
N ALA A 31 -20.93 -2.39 8.38
CA ALA A 31 -19.89 -1.50 7.95
C ALA A 31 -19.04 -2.29 6.93
N LEU A 32 -19.08 -1.87 5.67
CA LEU A 32 -18.16 -2.39 4.66
C LEU A 32 -16.75 -2.25 5.23
N PRO A 33 -15.91 -3.29 5.12
CA PRO A 33 -14.53 -3.17 5.53
C PRO A 33 -13.96 -1.92 4.86
N SER A 34 -13.38 -1.02 5.66
CA SER A 34 -12.74 0.19 5.15
C SER A 34 -11.71 -0.26 4.13
N GLN A 35 -11.98 -0.02 2.85
CA GLN A 35 -11.00 -0.25 1.80
C GLN A 35 -9.81 0.66 2.14
N GLN A 36 -8.71 0.05 2.59
CA GLN A 36 -7.46 0.78 2.80
C GLN A 36 -7.03 1.28 1.43
N SER A 37 -7.27 2.55 1.16
CA SER A 37 -6.84 3.19 -0.06
C SER A 37 -5.35 3.46 0.04
N VAL A 38 -4.63 3.22 -1.05
CA VAL A 38 -3.25 3.70 -1.21
C VAL A 38 -3.23 5.20 -0.91
N PRO A 39 -2.27 5.72 -0.11
CA PRO A 39 -2.19 7.13 0.16
C PRO A 39 -2.19 7.93 -1.14
N VAL A 40 -3.06 8.95 -1.21
CA VAL A 40 -3.09 9.85 -2.36
C VAL A 40 -1.82 10.69 -2.33
N LEU A 41 -0.82 10.30 -3.10
CA LEU A 41 0.48 10.97 -3.19
C LEU A 41 0.41 12.26 -4.04
N PHE A 42 -0.70 12.48 -4.74
CA PHE A 42 -0.87 13.57 -5.68
C PHE A 42 -2.07 14.44 -5.31
N ASP A 43 -1.90 15.77 -5.40
CA ASP A 43 -3.02 16.68 -5.23
C ASP A 43 -4.06 16.44 -6.34
N ALA A 44 -5.28 16.09 -5.96
CA ALA A 44 -6.39 15.89 -6.87
C ALA A 44 -6.74 17.14 -7.71
N ARG A 45 -6.36 18.32 -7.23
CA ARG A 45 -6.55 19.61 -7.92
C ARG A 45 -5.38 19.98 -8.82
N ALA A 46 -4.22 19.32 -8.72
CA ALA A 46 -3.07 19.61 -9.57
C ALA A 46 -3.46 19.49 -11.06
N ARG A 47 -3.14 20.45 -11.85
CA ARG A 47 -3.35 20.46 -13.30
C ARG A 47 -1.99 20.60 -13.96
N LEU A 48 -1.46 19.48 -14.42
CA LEU A 48 -0.22 19.45 -15.17
C LEU A 48 -0.57 19.43 -16.68
N PRO A 49 0.09 20.22 -17.50
CA PRO A 49 -0.12 20.15 -18.94
C PRO A 49 0.39 18.81 -19.47
N LYS A 50 -0.32 18.21 -20.42
CA LYS A 50 0.15 17.01 -21.12
C LYS A 50 1.39 17.39 -21.92
N PRO A 51 2.54 16.70 -21.71
CA PRO A 51 3.76 17.00 -22.47
C PRO A 51 3.62 16.51 -23.92
N ASP A 52 4.26 17.22 -24.83
CA ASP A 52 4.43 16.74 -26.20
C ASP A 52 5.69 15.89 -26.30
N LEU A 53 5.52 14.60 -26.48
CA LEU A 53 6.59 13.61 -26.66
C LEU A 53 6.65 13.08 -28.10
N SER A 54 6.03 13.77 -29.06
CA SER A 54 5.98 13.35 -30.46
C SER A 54 7.37 13.25 -31.09
N VAL A 55 8.29 14.11 -30.68
CA VAL A 55 9.68 14.17 -31.16
C VAL A 55 10.56 13.03 -30.65
N LEU A 56 10.17 12.32 -29.61
CA LEU A 56 10.91 11.17 -29.11
C LEU A 56 10.81 10.02 -30.11
N LEU A 57 11.96 9.47 -30.51
CA LEU A 57 12.01 8.26 -31.33
C LEU A 57 11.80 6.99 -30.51
N ARG A 58 12.29 7.00 -29.27
CA ARG A 58 12.19 5.89 -28.29
C ARG A 58 12.28 6.44 -26.89
N LEU A 59 11.77 5.67 -25.91
CA LEU A 59 11.85 5.93 -24.48
C LEU A 59 12.21 4.64 -23.76
N ARG A 60 13.46 4.57 -23.28
CA ARG A 60 14.04 3.36 -22.67
C ARG A 60 14.03 3.49 -21.16
N PHE A 61 13.30 2.62 -20.51
CA PHE A 61 13.28 2.49 -19.07
C PHE A 61 14.27 1.41 -18.63
N LEU A 62 15.17 1.76 -17.72
CA LEU A 62 16.08 0.83 -17.06
C LEU A 62 15.47 0.34 -15.75
N THR A 63 15.63 -0.96 -15.48
CA THR A 63 15.21 -1.58 -14.22
C THR A 63 16.15 -2.72 -13.86
N THR A 64 15.94 -3.36 -12.70
CA THR A 64 16.68 -4.58 -12.29
C THR A 64 15.82 -5.83 -12.49
N VAL A 65 16.38 -7.02 -12.21
CA VAL A 65 15.66 -8.31 -12.25
C VAL A 65 15.60 -9.00 -10.89
N ASP A 66 16.10 -8.37 -9.84
CA ASP A 66 16.32 -8.92 -8.49
C ASP A 66 15.60 -8.14 -7.40
N PHE A 67 14.52 -7.43 -7.76
CA PHE A 67 13.76 -6.57 -6.86
C PHE A 67 12.26 -6.93 -6.82
N PRO A 68 11.88 -8.16 -6.41
CA PRO A 68 10.48 -8.53 -6.28
C PRO A 68 9.80 -7.79 -5.11
N PRO A 69 8.52 -7.45 -5.23
CA PRO A 69 7.61 -7.65 -6.36
C PRO A 69 7.66 -6.53 -7.41
N PHE A 70 8.66 -5.64 -7.36
CA PHE A 70 8.76 -4.46 -8.21
C PHE A 70 9.26 -4.77 -9.62
N SER A 71 10.37 -5.50 -9.72
CA SER A 71 11.00 -5.88 -10.99
C SER A 71 11.72 -7.20 -10.82
N PHE A 72 11.29 -8.23 -11.52
CA PHE A 72 11.86 -9.58 -11.43
C PHE A 72 11.54 -10.39 -12.68
N LEU A 73 12.24 -11.51 -12.86
CA LEU A 73 11.91 -12.48 -13.90
C LEU A 73 10.89 -13.49 -13.38
N ASP A 74 9.82 -13.71 -14.13
CA ASP A 74 8.87 -14.77 -13.84
C ASP A 74 9.44 -16.16 -14.15
N GLN A 75 8.66 -17.21 -13.92
CA GLN A 75 9.06 -18.59 -14.15
C GLN A 75 9.39 -18.92 -15.62
N THR A 76 8.94 -18.05 -16.53
CA THR A 76 9.19 -18.20 -17.98
C THR A 76 10.34 -17.31 -18.46
N GLY A 77 10.98 -16.57 -17.54
CA GLY A 77 12.08 -15.65 -17.84
C GLY A 77 11.65 -14.29 -18.38
N HIS A 78 10.36 -13.95 -18.32
CA HIS A 78 9.88 -12.63 -18.71
C HIS A 78 10.01 -11.63 -17.57
N LEU A 79 10.44 -10.43 -17.91
CA LEU A 79 10.52 -9.31 -16.97
C LEU A 79 9.11 -8.84 -16.60
N THR A 80 8.82 -8.88 -15.32
CA THR A 80 7.50 -8.56 -14.73
C THR A 80 7.65 -7.82 -13.41
N GLY A 81 6.53 -7.37 -12.83
CA GLY A 81 6.46 -6.71 -11.53
C GLY A 81 5.76 -5.36 -11.60
N TYR A 82 5.56 -4.78 -10.40
CA TYR A 82 4.86 -3.51 -10.23
C TYR A 82 5.45 -2.38 -11.10
N ASN A 83 6.79 -2.24 -11.12
CA ASN A 83 7.47 -1.21 -11.91
C ASN A 83 7.25 -1.41 -13.41
N ILE A 84 7.21 -2.66 -13.87
CA ILE A 84 7.03 -2.98 -15.29
C ILE A 84 5.62 -2.61 -15.74
N ASP A 85 4.62 -2.97 -14.96
CA ASP A 85 3.24 -2.61 -15.26
C ASP A 85 2.99 -1.10 -15.11
N LEU A 86 3.64 -0.45 -14.12
CA LEU A 86 3.60 1.01 -13.97
C LEU A 86 4.17 1.71 -15.22
N VAL A 87 5.32 1.27 -15.74
CA VAL A 87 5.91 1.83 -16.96
C VAL A 87 4.96 1.67 -18.14
N ARG A 88 4.33 0.52 -18.30
CA ARG A 88 3.32 0.29 -19.36
C ARG A 88 2.15 1.28 -19.26
N GLU A 89 1.61 1.48 -18.05
CA GLU A 89 0.53 2.44 -17.82
C GLU A 89 0.99 3.88 -18.10
N ILE A 90 2.20 4.27 -17.69
CA ILE A 90 2.78 5.59 -17.99
C ILE A 90 2.90 5.79 -19.49
N CYS A 91 3.44 4.81 -20.22
CA CYS A 91 3.62 4.90 -21.67
C CYS A 91 2.27 5.05 -22.41
N ARG A 92 1.25 4.33 -21.94
CA ARG A 92 -0.13 4.44 -22.46
C ARG A 92 -0.71 5.83 -22.20
N GLU A 93 -0.55 6.34 -20.99
CA GLU A 93 -1.06 7.65 -20.60
C GLU A 93 -0.42 8.81 -21.37
N LEU A 94 0.85 8.62 -21.76
CA LEU A 94 1.63 9.59 -22.56
C LEU A 94 1.47 9.41 -24.08
N ASP A 95 0.70 8.41 -24.54
CA ASP A 95 0.52 8.04 -25.95
C ASP A 95 1.86 7.69 -26.67
N VAL A 96 2.78 7.04 -25.95
CA VAL A 96 4.09 6.63 -26.45
C VAL A 96 4.37 5.13 -26.33
N GLU A 97 3.35 4.29 -26.20
CA GLU A 97 3.49 2.83 -26.03
C GLU A 97 4.42 2.18 -27.05
N ALA A 98 4.26 2.55 -28.32
CA ALA A 98 5.07 2.03 -29.43
C ALA A 98 6.56 2.43 -29.38
N LYS A 99 6.90 3.42 -28.54
CA LYS A 99 8.26 3.94 -28.38
C LYS A 99 8.92 3.46 -27.09
N CYS A 100 8.14 2.85 -26.18
CA CYS A 100 8.61 2.44 -24.86
C CYS A 100 9.29 1.08 -24.91
N GLU A 101 10.46 1.02 -24.30
CA GLU A 101 11.24 -0.20 -24.10
C GLU A 101 11.61 -0.30 -22.62
N VAL A 102 11.60 -1.52 -22.07
CA VAL A 102 12.11 -1.79 -20.72
C VAL A 102 13.32 -2.70 -20.83
N GLN A 103 14.43 -2.28 -20.24
CA GLN A 103 15.70 -3.00 -20.29
C GLN A 103 16.20 -3.26 -18.87
N ALA A 104 16.67 -4.47 -18.62
CA ALA A 104 17.27 -4.84 -17.35
C ALA A 104 18.77 -4.53 -17.33
N VAL A 105 19.23 -3.89 -16.26
CA VAL A 105 20.65 -3.65 -16.00
C VAL A 105 20.93 -3.93 -14.51
N PRO A 106 22.16 -4.28 -14.11
CA PRO A 106 22.54 -4.38 -12.72
C PRO A 106 22.29 -3.04 -12.00
N PHE A 107 21.86 -3.10 -10.73
CA PHE A 107 21.60 -1.88 -9.95
C PHE A 107 22.82 -0.97 -9.85
N SER A 108 24.02 -1.55 -9.70
CA SER A 108 25.32 -0.85 -9.67
C SER A 108 25.61 -0.03 -10.93
N ASP A 109 25.06 -0.43 -12.06
CA ASP A 109 25.37 0.16 -13.36
C ASP A 109 24.35 1.22 -13.79
N MET A 110 23.27 1.38 -13.01
CA MET A 110 22.11 2.21 -13.33
C MET A 110 22.46 3.67 -13.64
N GLU A 111 23.27 4.29 -12.78
CA GLU A 111 23.69 5.69 -12.94
C GLU A 111 24.56 5.85 -14.20
N ILE A 112 25.54 4.96 -14.38
CA ILE A 112 26.44 4.98 -15.53
C ILE A 112 25.66 4.75 -16.84
N ALA A 113 24.70 3.82 -16.84
CA ALA A 113 23.88 3.55 -18.01
C ALA A 113 23.00 4.74 -18.42
N LEU A 114 22.45 5.50 -17.45
CA LEU A 114 21.73 6.73 -17.74
C LEU A 114 22.66 7.82 -18.28
N LEU A 115 23.79 8.07 -17.62
CA LEU A 115 24.75 9.11 -18.03
C LEU A 115 25.33 8.82 -19.42
N SER A 116 25.58 7.55 -19.73
CA SER A 116 26.06 7.09 -21.05
C SER A 116 24.95 6.99 -22.11
N LYS A 117 23.72 7.42 -21.78
CA LYS A 117 22.56 7.40 -22.69
C LYS A 117 22.18 6.02 -23.23
N HIS A 118 22.48 4.95 -22.45
CA HIS A 118 21.98 3.60 -22.73
C HIS A 118 20.50 3.45 -22.37
N GLY A 119 20.01 4.27 -21.43
CA GLY A 119 18.60 4.43 -21.08
C GLY A 119 18.22 5.89 -20.94
N ASP A 120 16.93 6.16 -20.82
CA ASP A 120 16.37 7.51 -20.71
C ASP A 120 15.78 7.77 -19.32
N ALA A 121 15.30 6.72 -18.65
CA ALA A 121 14.74 6.77 -17.31
C ALA A 121 15.07 5.49 -16.52
N ALA A 122 15.19 5.56 -15.20
CA ALA A 122 15.38 4.40 -14.32
C ALA A 122 14.20 4.25 -13.36
N VAL A 123 13.67 3.03 -13.26
CA VAL A 123 12.59 2.63 -12.36
C VAL A 123 13.05 1.40 -11.57
N ALA A 124 13.86 1.63 -10.53
CA ALA A 124 14.57 0.56 -9.81
C ALA A 124 14.67 0.80 -8.29
N GLY A 125 13.84 1.68 -7.73
CA GLY A 125 13.89 2.00 -6.30
C GLY A 125 15.12 2.80 -5.87
N MET A 126 15.68 3.61 -6.77
CA MET A 126 16.81 4.50 -6.46
C MET A 126 16.42 5.47 -5.36
N ALA A 127 17.25 5.55 -4.31
CA ALA A 127 17.05 6.50 -3.23
C ALA A 127 17.33 7.94 -3.71
N VAL A 128 16.42 8.86 -3.42
CA VAL A 128 16.63 10.28 -3.75
C VAL A 128 17.58 10.89 -2.74
N THR A 129 18.82 11.19 -3.16
CA THR A 129 19.85 11.79 -2.31
C THR A 129 20.31 13.13 -2.85
N ALA A 130 20.88 13.98 -1.98
CA ALA A 130 21.49 15.24 -2.42
C ALA A 130 22.63 15.03 -3.43
N GLY A 131 23.34 13.90 -3.34
CA GLY A 131 24.37 13.50 -4.31
C GLY A 131 23.78 13.27 -5.69
N LEU A 132 22.76 12.41 -5.79
CA LEU A 132 22.13 12.08 -7.06
C LEU A 132 21.39 13.27 -7.69
N ARG A 133 20.83 14.17 -6.90
CA ARG A 133 20.18 15.40 -7.41
C ARG A 133 21.11 16.36 -8.14
N ARG A 134 22.43 16.18 -8.08
CA ARG A 134 23.38 16.96 -8.88
C ARG A 134 23.30 16.61 -10.36
N ASP A 135 23.24 15.33 -10.66
CA ASP A 135 23.37 14.78 -12.02
C ASP A 135 22.04 14.25 -12.57
N PHE A 136 21.04 14.06 -11.70
CA PHE A 136 19.74 13.49 -12.05
C PHE A 136 18.58 14.38 -11.59
N ALA A 137 17.46 14.24 -12.29
CA ALA A 137 16.15 14.73 -11.91
C ALA A 137 15.25 13.51 -11.57
N PHE A 138 14.23 13.74 -10.77
CA PHE A 138 13.35 12.69 -10.27
C PHE A 138 11.89 13.11 -10.48
N SER A 139 11.04 12.15 -10.83
CA SER A 139 9.59 12.35 -10.76
C SER A 139 9.14 12.52 -9.30
N ARG A 140 7.89 12.91 -9.10
CA ARG A 140 7.22 12.72 -7.82
C ARG A 140 7.20 11.23 -7.45
N PRO A 141 7.14 10.89 -6.16
CA PRO A 141 7.07 9.49 -5.75
C PRO A 141 5.77 8.85 -6.25
N TYR A 142 5.88 7.65 -6.80
CA TYR A 142 4.72 6.85 -7.19
C TYR A 142 4.29 5.83 -6.14
N LEU A 143 5.16 5.55 -5.17
CA LEU A 143 4.91 4.69 -4.04
C LEU A 143 5.73 5.14 -2.84
N MET A 144 5.13 5.14 -1.65
CA MET A 144 5.84 5.34 -0.39
C MET A 144 5.82 4.04 0.41
N LEU A 145 6.93 3.69 1.01
CA LEU A 145 7.06 2.50 1.85
C LEU A 145 6.83 2.91 3.31
N PRO A 146 5.70 2.55 3.94
CA PRO A 146 5.43 2.92 5.33
C PRO A 146 6.17 2.02 6.30
N ALA A 147 6.39 2.53 7.52
CA ALA A 147 6.61 1.67 8.67
C ALA A 147 5.25 1.31 9.30
N ARG A 148 5.14 0.10 9.87
CA ARG A 148 3.91 -0.42 10.49
C ARG A 148 4.22 -1.11 11.81
N PHE A 149 3.23 -1.07 12.72
CA PHE A 149 3.21 -1.97 13.88
C PHE A 149 2.48 -3.26 13.52
N VAL A 150 3.01 -4.37 14.03
CA VAL A 150 2.33 -5.68 14.04
C VAL A 150 2.27 -6.18 15.47
N VAL A 151 1.10 -6.68 15.86
CA VAL A 151 0.83 -7.23 17.21
C VAL A 151 0.25 -8.64 17.10
N PRO A 152 0.40 -9.48 18.13
CA PRO A 152 -0.36 -10.72 18.24
C PRO A 152 -1.87 -10.44 18.17
N ARG A 153 -2.64 -11.27 17.44
CA ARG A 153 -4.09 -11.09 17.29
C ARG A 153 -4.85 -11.02 18.61
N ASP A 154 -4.37 -11.73 19.64
CA ASP A 154 -4.96 -11.71 20.99
C ASP A 154 -4.91 -10.31 21.65
N ASN A 155 -4.06 -9.43 21.12
CA ASN A 155 -3.90 -8.06 21.60
C ASN A 155 -4.76 -7.05 20.81
N LEU A 156 -5.36 -7.45 19.69
CA LEU A 156 -6.33 -6.61 18.99
C LEU A 156 -7.58 -6.41 19.86
N GLY A 157 -8.11 -5.18 19.85
CA GLY A 157 -9.25 -4.81 20.72
C GLY A 157 -8.87 -4.48 22.17
N LYS A 158 -7.64 -4.79 22.60
CA LYS A 158 -7.05 -4.28 23.85
C LYS A 158 -6.17 -3.05 23.61
N ALA A 159 -5.69 -2.91 22.39
CA ALA A 159 -4.89 -1.80 21.92
C ALA A 159 -5.33 -1.48 20.49
N ASP A 160 -6.10 -0.43 20.30
CA ASP A 160 -6.56 -0.01 18.96
C ASP A 160 -5.60 1.00 18.31
N THR A 161 -4.65 1.53 19.08
CA THR A 161 -3.68 2.50 18.63
C THR A 161 -2.29 2.23 19.21
N PRO A 162 -1.20 2.70 18.54
CA PRO A 162 0.16 2.57 19.06
C PRO A 162 0.39 3.22 20.44
N ALA A 163 -0.45 4.18 20.83
CA ALA A 163 -0.38 4.78 22.16
C ALA A 163 -0.58 3.76 23.29
N ALA A 164 -1.34 2.70 23.05
CA ALA A 164 -1.53 1.60 24.03
C ALA A 164 -0.27 0.73 24.22
N LEU A 165 0.77 0.93 23.41
CA LEU A 165 2.07 0.29 23.53
C LEU A 165 3.04 1.09 24.43
N ALA A 166 2.62 2.21 25.03
CA ALA A 166 3.46 2.98 25.96
C ALA A 166 3.98 2.09 27.10
N GLY A 167 5.28 2.15 27.35
CA GLY A 167 5.98 1.33 28.34
C GLY A 167 6.10 -0.17 28.00
N LYS A 168 5.58 -0.59 26.83
CA LYS A 168 5.63 -1.99 26.39
C LYS A 168 6.90 -2.27 25.57
N PRO A 169 7.42 -3.51 25.61
CA PRO A 169 8.53 -3.92 24.77
C PRO A 169 8.05 -4.06 23.30
N VAL A 170 8.59 -3.20 22.43
CA VAL A 170 8.35 -3.23 20.98
C VAL A 170 9.66 -3.55 20.27
N GLY A 171 9.64 -4.63 19.50
CA GLY A 171 10.80 -5.07 18.74
C GLY A 171 11.06 -4.21 17.50
N ILE A 172 12.33 -3.98 17.22
CA ILE A 172 12.83 -3.31 16.00
C ILE A 172 14.09 -4.02 15.52
N VAL A 173 14.44 -3.89 14.25
CA VAL A 173 15.77 -4.27 13.77
C VAL A 173 16.74 -3.13 14.03
N THR A 174 17.83 -3.41 14.71
CA THR A 174 18.82 -2.40 15.11
C THR A 174 19.49 -1.78 13.89
N GLY A 175 19.76 -0.47 13.95
CA GLY A 175 20.44 0.28 12.89
C GLY A 175 19.55 0.67 11.69
N THR A 176 18.25 0.40 11.76
CA THR A 176 17.32 0.72 10.68
C THR A 176 16.72 2.13 10.83
N ALA A 177 16.21 2.64 9.71
CA ALA A 177 15.42 3.88 9.69
C ALA A 177 14.16 3.77 10.58
N GLN A 178 13.57 2.58 10.65
CA GLN A 178 12.40 2.29 11.48
C GLN A 178 12.74 2.42 12.98
N GLU A 179 13.93 1.99 13.40
CA GLU A 179 14.39 2.22 14.78
C GLU A 179 14.45 3.72 15.11
N ALA A 180 15.09 4.51 14.23
CA ALA A 180 15.20 5.95 14.42
C ALA A 180 13.81 6.63 14.46
N MET A 181 12.91 6.20 13.57
CA MET A 181 11.54 6.69 13.51
C MET A 181 10.73 6.32 14.75
N LEU A 182 10.83 5.08 15.25
CA LEU A 182 10.15 4.64 16.48
C LEU A 182 10.55 5.53 17.66
N LYS A 183 11.86 5.75 17.84
CA LYS A 183 12.39 6.58 18.94
C LYS A 183 11.91 8.03 18.85
N ALA A 184 11.81 8.58 17.63
CA ALA A 184 11.40 9.96 17.42
C ALA A 184 9.88 10.17 17.59
N PHE A 185 9.06 9.28 17.05
CA PHE A 185 7.61 9.47 17.00
C PHE A 185 6.86 8.80 18.16
N PHE A 186 7.46 7.81 18.80
CA PHE A 186 6.84 7.03 19.88
C PHE A 186 7.77 6.94 21.11
N PRO A 187 8.21 8.06 21.69
CA PRO A 187 9.23 8.06 22.78
C PRO A 187 8.77 7.35 24.05
N ALA A 188 7.47 7.14 24.23
CA ALA A 188 6.92 6.39 25.35
C ALA A 188 7.02 4.86 25.20
N ILE A 189 7.41 4.35 24.03
CA ILE A 189 7.59 2.93 23.76
C ILE A 189 8.99 2.50 24.16
N THR A 190 9.13 1.28 24.71
CA THR A 190 10.44 0.69 25.05
C THR A 190 10.93 -0.15 23.87
N PRO A 191 11.94 0.30 23.08
CA PRO A 191 12.45 -0.46 21.96
C PRO A 191 13.29 -1.64 22.40
N VAL A 192 13.12 -2.80 21.75
CA VAL A 192 13.93 -4.02 21.92
C VAL A 192 14.58 -4.33 20.58
N GLY A 193 15.92 -4.23 20.51
CA GLY A 193 16.70 -4.44 19.30
C GLY A 193 16.88 -5.91 18.94
N PHE A 194 16.73 -6.24 17.65
CA PHE A 194 17.02 -7.54 17.04
C PHE A 194 18.05 -7.37 15.93
N ALA A 195 18.81 -8.43 15.65
CA ALA A 195 19.86 -8.38 14.63
C ALA A 195 19.26 -8.33 13.21
N ASP A 196 18.14 -9.01 13.00
CA ASP A 196 17.46 -9.12 11.72
C ASP A 196 15.94 -9.30 11.88
N GLN A 197 15.24 -9.26 10.74
CA GLN A 197 13.79 -9.39 10.72
C GLN A 197 13.30 -10.78 11.11
N ALA A 198 14.04 -11.85 10.80
CA ALA A 198 13.63 -13.21 11.13
C ALA A 198 13.57 -13.38 12.65
N ALA A 199 14.62 -12.95 13.36
CA ALA A 199 14.69 -12.96 14.82
C ALA A 199 13.58 -12.08 15.45
N LEU A 200 13.30 -10.92 14.87
CA LEU A 200 12.21 -10.03 15.29
C LEU A 200 10.84 -10.71 15.17
N MET A 201 10.56 -11.33 14.02
CA MET A 201 9.27 -11.99 13.77
C MET A 201 9.10 -13.24 14.65
N ASP A 202 10.16 -14.01 14.89
CA ASP A 202 10.13 -15.15 15.79
C ASP A 202 9.86 -14.75 17.24
N ALA A 203 10.47 -13.64 17.70
CA ALA A 203 10.21 -13.10 19.03
C ALA A 203 8.74 -12.65 19.19
N LEU A 204 8.16 -12.04 18.14
CA LEU A 204 6.76 -11.66 18.13
C LEU A 204 5.83 -12.87 18.20
N LYS A 205 6.06 -13.89 17.37
CA LYS A 205 5.31 -15.17 17.40
C LYS A 205 5.36 -15.84 18.75
N GLN A 206 6.52 -15.84 19.38
CA GLN A 206 6.75 -16.43 20.72
C GLN A 206 6.23 -15.53 21.84
N LYS A 207 5.60 -14.38 21.53
CA LYS A 207 5.05 -13.41 22.50
C LYS A 207 6.10 -12.86 23.48
N LYS A 208 7.40 -12.88 23.09
CA LYS A 208 8.50 -12.28 23.86
C LYS A 208 8.47 -10.76 23.85
N ILE A 209 7.83 -10.18 22.83
CA ILE A 209 7.58 -8.75 22.65
C ILE A 209 6.08 -8.52 22.42
N GLN A 210 5.60 -7.31 22.74
CA GLN A 210 4.18 -6.96 22.60
C GLN A 210 3.81 -6.55 21.18
N ALA A 211 4.76 -6.00 20.45
CA ALA A 211 4.62 -5.58 19.06
C ALA A 211 5.96 -5.62 18.34
N ALA A 212 5.95 -5.63 17.03
CA ALA A 212 7.10 -5.32 16.17
C ALA A 212 6.81 -4.04 15.39
N PHE A 213 7.83 -3.20 15.16
CA PHE A 213 7.76 -2.04 14.29
C PHE A 213 8.84 -2.15 13.21
N ALA A 214 8.42 -2.27 11.95
CA ALA A 214 9.33 -2.53 10.84
C ALA A 214 8.75 -2.00 9.52
N ASP A 215 9.45 -2.28 8.40
CA ASP A 215 8.99 -1.98 7.05
C ASP A 215 7.64 -2.65 6.75
N GLY A 216 6.66 -1.83 6.37
CA GLY A 216 5.28 -2.29 6.18
C GLY A 216 5.12 -3.28 5.03
N LEU A 217 5.94 -3.14 3.97
CA LEU A 217 5.90 -4.06 2.84
C LEU A 217 6.40 -5.45 3.25
N GLN A 218 7.56 -5.51 3.92
CA GLN A 218 8.10 -6.78 4.42
C GLN A 218 7.15 -7.43 5.43
N LEU A 219 6.54 -6.64 6.32
CA LEU A 219 5.54 -7.14 7.27
C LEU A 219 4.30 -7.67 6.57
N SER A 220 3.81 -7.02 5.50
CA SER A 220 2.62 -7.47 4.78
C SER A 220 2.84 -8.84 4.13
N PHE A 221 4.00 -9.05 3.50
CA PHE A 221 4.36 -10.35 2.93
C PHE A 221 4.53 -11.43 4.01
N TRP A 222 5.17 -11.08 5.13
CA TRP A 222 5.29 -12.01 6.24
C TRP A 222 3.93 -12.41 6.79
N LEU A 223 3.03 -11.46 7.05
CA LEU A 223 1.66 -11.72 7.52
C LEU A 223 0.87 -12.62 6.57
N ALA A 224 1.04 -12.46 5.25
CA ALA A 224 0.40 -13.27 4.22
C ALA A 224 1.04 -14.66 4.06
N SER A 225 2.26 -14.87 4.57
CA SER A 225 3.00 -16.12 4.42
C SER A 225 2.60 -17.16 5.48
N ALA A 226 2.87 -18.44 5.19
CA ALA A 226 2.73 -19.53 6.14
C ALA A 226 3.63 -19.34 7.38
N SER A 227 4.75 -18.61 7.26
CA SER A 227 5.70 -18.36 8.35
C SER A 227 5.07 -17.60 9.51
N SER A 228 4.07 -16.75 9.25
CA SER A 228 3.35 -16.01 10.29
C SER A 228 2.45 -16.90 11.13
N ALA A 229 2.05 -18.07 10.62
CA ALA A 229 1.05 -18.95 11.23
C ALA A 229 -0.24 -18.19 11.63
N GLN A 230 -0.55 -17.11 10.90
CA GLN A 230 -1.69 -16.21 11.15
C GLN A 230 -1.73 -15.63 12.59
N CYS A 231 -0.58 -15.59 13.27
CA CYS A 231 -0.46 -15.18 14.68
C CYS A 231 -0.87 -13.74 14.93
N CYS A 232 -0.72 -12.91 13.94
CA CYS A 232 -0.51 -11.49 14.14
C CYS A 232 -1.31 -10.66 13.14
N ALA A 233 -1.41 -9.34 13.39
CA ALA A 233 -2.05 -8.39 12.49
C ALA A 233 -1.48 -6.98 12.67
N PHE A 234 -1.72 -6.10 11.71
CA PHE A 234 -1.34 -4.69 11.81
C PHE A 234 -2.10 -3.96 12.91
N LEU A 235 -1.40 -3.02 13.56
CA LEU A 235 -1.96 -2.11 14.54
C LEU A 235 -1.76 -0.66 14.08
N GLY A 236 -2.86 0.04 13.77
CA GLY A 236 -2.81 1.43 13.32
C GLY A 236 -1.95 1.67 12.07
N GLY A 237 -1.64 2.92 11.78
CA GLY A 237 -0.82 3.33 10.62
C GLY A 237 -1.62 3.33 9.32
N PRO A 238 -0.95 3.47 8.17
CA PRO A 238 0.51 3.47 7.94
C PRO A 238 1.22 4.70 8.51
N PHE A 239 2.50 4.54 8.86
CA PHE A 239 3.35 5.63 9.33
C PHE A 239 4.36 5.99 8.25
N LEU A 240 4.24 7.20 7.71
CA LEU A 240 5.10 7.74 6.65
C LEU A 240 5.98 8.84 7.22
N SER A 241 7.22 8.92 6.75
CA SER A 241 8.13 10.01 7.09
C SER A 241 9.22 10.15 6.05
N GLN A 242 9.26 11.27 5.35
CA GLN A 242 10.34 11.55 4.42
C GLN A 242 11.71 11.66 5.12
N GLN A 243 11.71 12.16 6.36
CA GLN A 243 12.94 12.32 7.15
C GLN A 243 13.62 10.98 7.43
N PHE A 244 12.87 9.92 7.73
CA PHE A 244 13.40 8.62 8.11
C PHE A 244 13.36 7.60 6.96
N LEU A 245 12.27 7.56 6.21
CA LEU A 245 11.99 6.53 5.20
C LEU A 245 12.29 7.00 3.78
N GLY A 246 12.77 8.25 3.61
CA GLY A 246 13.06 8.82 2.31
C GLY A 246 11.83 9.35 1.58
N GLU A 247 12.05 9.85 0.37
CA GLU A 247 11.02 10.50 -0.45
C GLU A 247 10.05 9.49 -1.11
N GLY A 248 10.33 8.19 -1.00
CA GLY A 248 9.58 7.14 -1.69
C GLY A 248 10.23 6.70 -3.00
N MET A 249 9.52 5.86 -3.74
CA MET A 249 9.98 5.33 -5.02
C MET A 249 9.65 6.32 -6.14
N THR A 250 10.67 6.73 -6.89
CA THR A 250 10.61 7.74 -7.96
C THR A 250 11.17 7.19 -9.25
N ILE A 251 10.91 7.88 -10.36
CA ILE A 251 11.54 7.63 -11.66
C ILE A 251 12.70 8.62 -11.82
N MET A 252 13.91 8.11 -11.98
CA MET A 252 15.12 8.91 -12.14
C MET A 252 15.45 9.11 -13.61
N VAL A 253 15.81 10.33 -14.00
CA VAL A 253 16.25 10.70 -15.35
C VAL A 253 17.51 11.54 -15.26
N ARG A 254 18.26 11.70 -16.37
CA ARG A 254 19.38 12.65 -16.41
C ARG A 254 18.87 14.07 -16.10
N LYS A 255 19.73 14.90 -15.55
CA LYS A 255 19.39 16.28 -15.18
C LYS A 255 18.92 17.11 -16.37
N GLU A 256 19.58 16.96 -17.53
CA GLU A 256 19.20 17.63 -18.75
C GLU A 256 17.86 17.17 -19.32
N ASP A 257 17.42 15.95 -18.98
CA ASP A 257 16.14 15.38 -19.42
C ASP A 257 15.01 15.60 -18.40
N GLY A 258 15.09 16.63 -17.58
CA GLY A 258 14.10 16.96 -16.57
C GLY A 258 12.66 17.11 -17.11
N PHE A 259 12.49 17.36 -18.42
CA PHE A 259 11.19 17.35 -19.08
C PHE A 259 10.52 15.97 -19.05
N LEU A 260 11.31 14.87 -19.05
CA LEU A 260 10.77 13.52 -18.88
C LEU A 260 10.24 13.32 -17.48
N ALA A 261 10.93 13.83 -16.44
CA ALA A 261 10.42 13.76 -15.07
C ALA A 261 9.06 14.49 -14.95
N ALA A 262 8.93 15.67 -15.58
CA ALA A 262 7.66 16.39 -15.62
C ALA A 262 6.57 15.63 -16.42
N ALA A 263 6.96 14.92 -17.48
CA ALA A 263 6.06 14.07 -18.25
C ALA A 263 5.56 12.88 -17.40
N PHE A 264 6.45 12.26 -16.65
CA PHE A 264 6.07 11.19 -15.72
C PHE A 264 5.18 11.71 -14.60
N ASP A 265 5.44 12.90 -14.05
CA ASP A 265 4.56 13.53 -13.07
C ASP A 265 3.13 13.73 -13.62
N TYR A 266 3.01 14.20 -14.87
CA TYR A 266 1.71 14.29 -15.52
C TYR A 266 1.01 12.92 -15.58
N ALA A 267 1.72 11.89 -16.06
CA ALA A 267 1.17 10.54 -16.18
C ALA A 267 0.75 9.98 -14.83
N LEU A 268 1.61 10.09 -13.80
CA LEU A 268 1.33 9.61 -12.45
C LEU A 268 0.10 10.29 -11.82
N VAL A 269 -0.02 11.62 -11.96
CA VAL A 269 -1.20 12.37 -11.49
C VAL A 269 -2.46 11.90 -12.21
N SER A 270 -2.39 11.70 -13.52
CA SER A 270 -3.53 11.23 -14.32
C SER A 270 -3.94 9.80 -13.96
N LEU A 271 -2.99 8.88 -13.83
CA LEU A 271 -3.20 7.49 -13.43
C LEU A 271 -3.79 7.39 -12.01
N SER A 272 -3.30 8.23 -11.08
CA SER A 272 -3.85 8.31 -9.72
C SER A 272 -5.33 8.71 -9.74
N ARG A 273 -5.69 9.74 -10.51
CA ARG A 273 -7.09 10.19 -10.63
C ARG A 273 -8.00 9.15 -11.27
N LYS A 274 -7.47 8.35 -12.18
CA LYS A 274 -8.19 7.25 -12.84
C LYS A 274 -8.28 6.00 -11.96
N GLY A 275 -7.69 6.01 -10.74
CA GLY A 275 -7.62 4.86 -9.84
C GLY A 275 -6.69 3.73 -10.31
N ARG A 276 -5.90 3.96 -11.37
CA ARG A 276 -5.03 2.92 -11.95
C ARG A 276 -3.84 2.58 -11.04
N LEU A 277 -3.30 3.55 -10.30
CA LEU A 277 -2.24 3.29 -9.32
C LEU A 277 -2.74 2.42 -8.17
N ASP A 278 -3.98 2.64 -7.69
CA ASP A 278 -4.62 1.80 -6.68
C ASP A 278 -4.84 0.37 -7.17
N GLU A 279 -5.28 0.23 -8.43
CA GLU A 279 -5.49 -1.08 -9.05
C GLU A 279 -4.17 -1.86 -9.17
N LEU A 280 -3.10 -1.19 -9.61
CA LEU A 280 -1.76 -1.77 -9.66
C LEU A 280 -1.28 -2.19 -8.28
N SER A 281 -1.43 -1.32 -7.27
CA SER A 281 -0.99 -1.62 -5.90
C SER A 281 -1.70 -2.86 -5.34
N ARG A 282 -3.01 -2.98 -5.54
CA ARG A 282 -3.78 -4.16 -5.09
C ARG A 282 -3.38 -5.46 -5.78
N ARG A 283 -2.82 -5.39 -6.99
CA ARG A 283 -2.33 -6.58 -7.72
C ARG A 283 -1.05 -7.15 -7.14
N TYR A 284 -0.16 -6.28 -6.66
CA TYR A 284 1.19 -6.66 -6.25
C TYR A 284 1.40 -6.71 -4.74
N PHE A 285 0.58 -6.00 -3.97
CA PHE A 285 0.77 -5.88 -2.53
C PHE A 285 -0.41 -6.50 -1.77
N ALA A 286 -0.07 -7.25 -0.72
CA ALA A 286 -1.06 -7.83 0.17
C ALA A 286 -1.89 -6.74 0.87
N GLU A 287 -3.12 -7.07 1.25
CA GLU A 287 -3.96 -6.20 2.06
C GLU A 287 -3.24 -5.74 3.34
N GLY A 288 -3.43 -4.47 3.70
CA GLY A 288 -2.84 -3.90 4.90
C GLY A 288 -1.46 -3.30 4.71
N PHE A 289 -0.93 -3.25 3.50
CA PHE A 289 0.32 -2.55 3.22
C PHE A 289 0.22 -1.04 3.58
N TYR A 290 -0.92 -0.42 3.26
CA TYR A 290 -1.30 0.92 3.68
C TYR A 290 -2.42 0.91 4.71
#